data_34318600a7a034f4f78fe123d3fcbc0a
#
_entry.id   34318600a7a034f4f78fe123d3fcbc0a
#
_cell.length_a   1.000
_cell.length_b   1.000
_cell.length_c   1.000
_cell.angle_alpha   90.00
_cell.angle_beta   90.00
_cell.angle_gamma   90.00
#
_symmetry.space_group_name_H-M   'P 1'
#
loop_
_entity.id
_entity.type
_entity.pdbx_description
1 polymer ?
#
loop_
_entity_poly.entity_id
_entity_poly.type
_entity_poly.pdbx_seq_one_letter_code
_entity_poly.pdbx_strand_id
1 'polypeptide(L)'
;MGTLETFGKSNQDCCGRRFEQIVGNSPPLESVLEQVERVAPTDSTVLIQGETGTGKELIARAIHNISSRCGHSFVKLNCAAIPLDLLESELFGHERGAFTGAVAQKTGRFELADKGTLFLDEIGDIPLALQPKLLRVLQEQEFEPLGSTRTHRVDVRLVAATHRNLPEMLKRGEFRSDLYYRLNVFPVLLPPLRSRREDIPALVTHFVEIFGRRMGKQIEHISEETMAALTSYPWPGNIRELQNLIERAAILSDDGVLPNPLPTAAMEDVITAPAGTTLRESERTLILHALEEVGWVIGGPKGAAAKLGLARTTLIHKMQRLGISRPPLQSWHDVIGMAQQEPDSPLQ
;
A
#
# COMPACT_ATOMS: atom_id res chain seq x y z
N MET A 1 -1.26 -31.01 -55.45
CA MET A 1 -0.17 -31.36 -54.56
C MET A 1 0.40 -30.09 -53.96
N GLY A 2 0.48 -30.04 -52.68
CA GLY A 2 1.19 -29.02 -51.91
C GLY A 2 0.28 -27.88 -51.46
N THR A 3 0.18 -27.50 -50.29
CA THR A 3 0.54 -27.94 -48.95
C THR A 3 -0.17 -26.95 -48.02
N LEU A 4 -1.07 -27.45 -47.23
CA LEU A 4 -1.61 -26.81 -46.03
C LEU A 4 -0.53 -26.89 -44.97
N GLU A 5 0.05 -25.76 -44.58
CA GLU A 5 0.77 -25.59 -43.27
C GLU A 5 1.11 -24.12 -43.09
N THR A 6 0.28 -23.37 -42.38
CA THR A 6 0.67 -22.21 -41.57
C THR A 6 -0.54 -21.69 -40.77
N PHE A 7 -1.07 -22.49 -39.87
CA PHE A 7 -1.89 -22.01 -38.78
C PHE A 7 -1.40 -22.70 -37.49
N GLY A 8 -0.49 -22.06 -36.76
CA GLY A 8 -0.01 -22.64 -35.53
C GLY A 8 1.21 -21.98 -34.92
N LYS A 9 1.31 -20.64 -34.92
CA LYS A 9 2.48 -19.97 -34.28
C LYS A 9 2.16 -18.66 -33.55
N SER A 10 0.94 -18.41 -33.07
CA SER A 10 0.66 -17.17 -32.33
C SER A 10 0.20 -17.34 -30.89
N ASN A 11 -0.03 -18.57 -30.41
CA ASN A 11 -0.51 -18.79 -29.03
C ASN A 11 0.55 -19.30 -28.03
N GLN A 12 1.79 -19.59 -28.49
CA GLN A 12 2.82 -20.11 -27.57
C GLN A 12 3.72 -19.03 -26.95
N ASP A 13 3.79 -17.83 -27.54
CA ASP A 13 4.68 -16.76 -27.01
C ASP A 13 4.10 -15.97 -25.83
N CYS A 14 2.79 -15.99 -25.62
CA CYS A 14 2.19 -15.36 -24.41
C CYS A 14 2.41 -16.17 -23.13
N CYS A 15 2.65 -17.47 -23.23
CA CYS A 15 2.72 -18.39 -22.09
C CYS A 15 4.16 -18.58 -21.54
N GLY A 16 5.18 -17.97 -22.15
CA GLY A 16 6.61 -18.16 -21.79
C GLY A 16 7.14 -17.28 -20.66
N ARG A 17 6.44 -16.21 -20.27
CA ARG A 17 6.93 -15.18 -19.32
C ARG A 17 6.11 -15.15 -18.04
N ARG A 18 6.20 -16.23 -17.24
CA ARG A 18 5.28 -16.42 -16.10
C ARG A 18 5.37 -15.32 -15.04
N PHE A 19 6.55 -14.91 -14.62
CA PHE A 19 6.73 -13.97 -13.48
C PHE A 19 7.88 -12.97 -13.69
N GLU A 20 8.23 -12.62 -14.93
CA GLU A 20 9.40 -11.76 -15.23
C GLU A 20 9.43 -10.40 -14.51
N GLN A 21 8.27 -9.89 -14.11
CA GLN A 21 8.17 -8.61 -13.41
C GLN A 21 8.17 -8.75 -11.88
N ILE A 22 8.16 -10.00 -11.36
CA ILE A 22 8.14 -10.27 -9.93
C ILE A 22 9.54 -10.65 -9.51
N VAL A 23 10.16 -9.80 -8.70
CA VAL A 23 11.52 -9.98 -8.19
C VAL A 23 11.47 -10.53 -6.78
N GLY A 24 12.20 -11.63 -6.54
CA GLY A 24 12.32 -12.31 -5.26
C GLY A 24 12.16 -13.82 -5.39
N ASN A 25 12.63 -14.54 -4.38
CA ASN A 25 12.61 -15.99 -4.27
C ASN A 25 12.41 -16.47 -2.83
N SER A 26 11.93 -15.59 -1.96
CA SER A 26 11.65 -15.96 -0.57
C SER A 26 10.53 -16.99 -0.47
N PRO A 27 10.56 -17.93 0.50
CA PRO A 27 9.52 -18.94 0.68
C PRO A 27 8.10 -18.37 0.81
N PRO A 28 7.86 -17.21 1.51
CA PRO A 28 6.55 -16.60 1.53
C PRO A 28 6.06 -16.12 0.16
N LEU A 29 6.96 -15.62 -0.70
CA LEU A 29 6.61 -15.21 -2.06
C LEU A 29 6.36 -16.44 -2.96
N GLU A 30 7.21 -17.45 -2.88
CA GLU A 30 7.03 -18.70 -3.64
C GLU A 30 5.68 -19.36 -3.36
N SER A 31 5.26 -19.42 -2.09
CA SER A 31 3.93 -19.92 -1.71
C SER A 31 2.78 -19.14 -2.37
N VAL A 32 2.93 -17.83 -2.52
CA VAL A 32 1.95 -17.01 -3.25
C VAL A 32 1.96 -17.32 -4.75
N LEU A 33 3.14 -17.46 -5.35
CA LEU A 33 3.28 -17.77 -6.77
C LEU A 33 2.71 -19.15 -7.12
N GLU A 34 2.90 -20.16 -6.25
CA GLU A 34 2.24 -21.47 -6.39
C GLU A 34 0.71 -21.36 -6.37
N GLN A 35 0.14 -20.52 -5.47
CA GLN A 35 -1.31 -20.31 -5.44
C GLN A 35 -1.78 -19.64 -6.74
N VAL A 36 -1.01 -18.68 -7.26
CA VAL A 36 -1.28 -18.01 -8.54
C VAL A 36 -1.27 -19.02 -9.68
N GLU A 37 -0.28 -19.91 -9.77
CA GLU A 37 -0.22 -20.96 -10.79
C GLU A 37 -1.42 -21.92 -10.75
N ARG A 38 -1.89 -22.25 -9.56
CA ARG A 38 -3.06 -23.13 -9.38
C ARG A 38 -4.37 -22.48 -9.80
N VAL A 39 -4.55 -21.18 -9.48
CA VAL A 39 -5.82 -20.51 -9.77
C VAL A 39 -5.87 -19.89 -11.17
N ALA A 40 -4.73 -19.56 -11.76
CA ALA A 40 -4.69 -18.85 -13.05
C ALA A 40 -5.42 -19.59 -14.18
N PRO A 41 -5.34 -20.92 -14.35
CA PRO A 41 -6.07 -21.62 -15.41
C PRO A 41 -7.60 -21.65 -15.22
N THR A 42 -8.09 -21.30 -14.04
CA THR A 42 -9.54 -21.31 -13.73
C THR A 42 -10.15 -19.92 -14.01
N ASP A 43 -11.48 -19.89 -14.15
CA ASP A 43 -12.24 -18.61 -14.23
C ASP A 43 -12.71 -18.10 -12.85
N SER A 44 -12.23 -18.72 -11.77
CA SER A 44 -12.59 -18.34 -10.41
C SER A 44 -12.21 -16.90 -10.10
N THR A 45 -13.06 -16.20 -9.34
CA THR A 45 -12.75 -14.89 -8.78
C THR A 45 -11.59 -15.00 -7.79
N VAL A 46 -10.61 -14.11 -7.90
CA VAL A 46 -9.46 -14.05 -7.00
C VAL A 46 -9.51 -12.77 -6.20
N LEU A 47 -9.37 -12.89 -4.88
CA LEU A 47 -9.26 -11.76 -3.95
C LEU A 47 -7.83 -11.64 -3.42
N ILE A 48 -7.09 -10.65 -3.89
CA ILE A 48 -5.72 -10.38 -3.47
C ILE A 48 -5.74 -9.43 -2.27
N GLN A 49 -5.26 -9.89 -1.14
CA GLN A 49 -5.17 -9.09 0.09
C GLN A 49 -3.71 -8.81 0.43
N GLY A 50 -3.42 -7.64 0.96
CA GLY A 50 -2.08 -7.26 1.38
C GLY A 50 -1.95 -5.76 1.54
N GLU A 51 -0.94 -5.35 2.29
CA GLU A 51 -0.67 -3.94 2.57
C GLU A 51 -0.44 -3.13 1.29
N THR A 52 -0.57 -1.82 1.40
CA THR A 52 -0.27 -0.90 0.29
C THR A 52 1.21 -1.05 -0.11
N GLY A 53 1.48 -1.08 -1.43
CA GLY A 53 2.85 -1.17 -1.94
C GLY A 53 3.46 -2.57 -1.97
N THR A 54 2.72 -3.65 -1.66
CA THR A 54 3.22 -5.04 -1.70
C THR A 54 3.35 -5.65 -3.09
N GLY A 55 2.73 -5.02 -4.13
CA GLY A 55 2.77 -5.52 -5.51
C GLY A 55 1.51 -6.25 -5.97
N LYS A 56 0.33 -5.98 -5.36
CA LYS A 56 -0.95 -6.62 -5.71
C LYS A 56 -1.28 -6.56 -7.22
N GLU A 57 -0.99 -5.44 -7.90
CA GLU A 57 -1.21 -5.31 -9.36
C GLU A 57 -0.34 -6.29 -10.16
N LEU A 58 0.92 -6.52 -9.76
CA LEU A 58 1.81 -7.46 -10.45
C LEU A 58 1.28 -8.90 -10.35
N ILE A 59 0.75 -9.28 -9.20
CA ILE A 59 0.11 -10.59 -9.00
C ILE A 59 -1.16 -10.71 -9.86
N ALA A 60 -2.01 -9.68 -9.91
CA ALA A 60 -3.20 -9.69 -10.76
C ALA A 60 -2.84 -9.84 -12.24
N ARG A 61 -1.80 -9.14 -12.70
CA ARG A 61 -1.27 -9.25 -14.06
C ARG A 61 -0.68 -10.63 -14.34
N ALA A 62 0.03 -11.22 -13.37
CA ALA A 62 0.55 -12.59 -13.49
C ALA A 62 -0.59 -13.62 -13.62
N ILE A 63 -1.66 -13.50 -12.82
CA ILE A 63 -2.86 -14.35 -12.93
C ILE A 63 -3.45 -14.27 -14.35
N HIS A 64 -3.57 -13.07 -14.92
CA HIS A 64 -4.07 -12.89 -16.29
C HIS A 64 -3.14 -13.52 -17.32
N ASN A 65 -1.84 -13.26 -17.26
CA ASN A 65 -0.85 -13.71 -18.23
C ASN A 65 -0.72 -15.24 -18.31
N ILE A 66 -0.99 -15.94 -17.19
CA ILE A 66 -0.93 -17.41 -17.12
C ILE A 66 -2.30 -18.04 -17.43
N SER A 67 -3.38 -17.25 -17.43
CA SER A 67 -4.73 -17.74 -17.65
C SER A 67 -5.04 -18.11 -19.10
N SER A 68 -6.16 -18.82 -19.32
CA SER A 68 -6.72 -19.05 -20.65
C SER A 68 -7.13 -17.76 -21.38
N ARG A 69 -7.24 -16.64 -20.65
CA ARG A 69 -7.64 -15.33 -21.16
C ARG A 69 -6.45 -14.40 -21.45
N CYS A 70 -5.21 -14.90 -21.44
CA CYS A 70 -3.99 -14.09 -21.65
C CYS A 70 -3.95 -13.34 -22.99
N GLY A 71 -4.63 -13.85 -24.02
CA GLY A 71 -4.77 -13.18 -25.32
C GLY A 71 -5.88 -12.13 -25.41
N HIS A 72 -6.65 -11.92 -24.32
CA HIS A 72 -7.73 -10.95 -24.26
C HIS A 72 -7.36 -9.72 -23.45
N SER A 73 -8.30 -8.78 -23.29
CA SER A 73 -8.06 -7.53 -22.58
C SER A 73 -7.82 -7.75 -21.07
N PHE A 74 -6.80 -7.07 -20.53
CA PHE A 74 -6.62 -6.87 -19.08
C PHE A 74 -7.00 -5.42 -18.76
N VAL A 75 -8.21 -5.23 -18.25
CA VAL A 75 -8.74 -3.90 -17.90
C VAL A 75 -8.56 -3.68 -16.41
N LYS A 76 -7.93 -2.55 -16.04
CA LYS A 76 -7.73 -2.19 -14.64
C LYS A 76 -8.56 -0.96 -14.25
N LEU A 77 -9.04 -0.98 -13.00
CA LEU A 77 -9.69 0.15 -12.36
C LEU A 77 -9.24 0.22 -10.89
N ASN A 78 -8.79 1.39 -10.48
CA ASN A 78 -8.55 1.66 -9.07
C ASN A 78 -9.77 2.39 -8.49
N CYS A 79 -10.50 1.73 -7.58
CA CYS A 79 -11.75 2.24 -7.04
C CYS A 79 -11.54 3.46 -6.13
N ALA A 80 -10.39 3.55 -5.46
CA ALA A 80 -10.06 4.67 -4.59
C ALA A 80 -9.65 5.94 -5.34
N ALA A 81 -9.18 5.80 -6.60
CA ALA A 81 -8.68 6.94 -7.38
C ALA A 81 -9.77 7.71 -8.11
N ILE A 82 -11.01 7.20 -8.13
CA ILE A 82 -12.12 7.78 -8.89
C ILE A 82 -13.11 8.43 -7.92
N PRO A 83 -13.57 9.68 -8.21
CA PRO A 83 -14.65 10.27 -7.44
C PRO A 83 -15.89 9.37 -7.40
N LEU A 84 -16.55 9.30 -6.24
CA LEU A 84 -17.64 8.36 -6.00
C LEU A 84 -18.78 8.50 -7.03
N ASP A 85 -19.10 9.73 -7.41
CA ASP A 85 -20.14 10.06 -8.39
C ASP A 85 -19.82 9.56 -9.82
N LEU A 86 -18.55 9.35 -10.12
CA LEU A 86 -18.09 8.88 -11.42
C LEU A 86 -17.80 7.38 -11.46
N LEU A 87 -17.62 6.74 -10.31
CA LEU A 87 -17.21 5.33 -10.22
C LEU A 87 -18.23 4.40 -10.88
N GLU A 88 -19.52 4.68 -10.72
CA GLU A 88 -20.59 3.92 -11.36
C GLU A 88 -20.51 4.02 -12.89
N SER A 89 -20.33 5.23 -13.40
CA SER A 89 -20.16 5.49 -14.83
C SER A 89 -18.89 4.86 -15.40
N GLU A 90 -17.78 4.81 -14.63
CA GLU A 90 -16.58 4.12 -15.05
C GLU A 90 -16.79 2.60 -15.14
N LEU A 91 -17.45 2.01 -14.14
CA LEU A 91 -17.68 0.56 -14.09
C LEU A 91 -18.63 0.08 -15.17
N PHE A 92 -19.82 0.71 -15.27
CA PHE A 92 -20.93 0.22 -16.06
C PHE A 92 -21.18 1.02 -17.35
N GLY A 93 -20.54 2.18 -17.51
CA GLY A 93 -20.79 3.08 -18.62
C GLY A 93 -22.06 3.91 -18.44
N HIS A 94 -22.34 4.80 -19.38
CA HIS A 94 -23.54 5.61 -19.40
C HIS A 94 -23.99 5.99 -20.81
N GLU A 95 -25.28 6.18 -20.99
CA GLU A 95 -25.86 6.75 -22.19
C GLU A 95 -25.79 8.29 -22.16
N ARG A 96 -25.86 8.89 -23.35
CA ARG A 96 -25.93 10.35 -23.47
C ARG A 96 -27.14 10.88 -22.70
N GLY A 97 -26.92 11.88 -21.82
CA GLY A 97 -27.98 12.49 -21.01
C GLY A 97 -28.33 11.74 -19.72
N ALA A 98 -27.60 10.70 -19.35
CA ALA A 98 -27.84 9.92 -18.13
C ALA A 98 -27.74 10.74 -16.83
N PHE A 99 -26.90 11.76 -16.82
CA PHE A 99 -26.74 12.72 -15.71
C PHE A 99 -26.27 14.08 -16.22
N THR A 100 -26.27 15.10 -15.38
CA THR A 100 -25.78 16.44 -15.72
C THR A 100 -24.28 16.38 -16.03
N GLY A 101 -23.91 16.53 -17.31
CA GLY A 101 -22.53 16.38 -17.79
C GLY A 101 -22.30 15.16 -18.67
N ALA A 102 -23.26 14.27 -18.85
CA ALA A 102 -23.20 13.13 -19.81
C ALA A 102 -23.44 13.60 -21.26
N VAL A 103 -22.47 14.31 -21.82
CA VAL A 103 -22.55 14.89 -23.19
C VAL A 103 -22.48 13.82 -24.27
N ALA A 104 -21.74 12.72 -24.03
CA ALA A 104 -21.57 11.59 -24.94
C ALA A 104 -21.81 10.27 -24.20
N GLN A 105 -22.09 9.21 -24.94
CA GLN A 105 -22.11 7.84 -24.42
C GLN A 105 -20.70 7.42 -24.03
N LYS A 106 -20.57 6.63 -22.94
CA LYS A 106 -19.29 6.07 -22.48
C LYS A 106 -19.41 4.58 -22.22
N THR A 107 -18.49 3.81 -22.80
CA THR A 107 -18.34 2.37 -22.55
C THR A 107 -17.76 2.12 -21.17
N GLY A 108 -18.37 1.25 -20.37
CA GLY A 108 -17.93 0.88 -19.03
C GLY A 108 -16.76 -0.12 -19.02
N ARG A 109 -16.08 -0.25 -17.87
CA ARG A 109 -14.96 -1.18 -17.70
C ARG A 109 -15.37 -2.63 -17.83
N PHE A 110 -16.58 -3.01 -17.43
CA PHE A 110 -17.09 -4.37 -17.60
C PHE A 110 -17.21 -4.73 -19.08
N GLU A 111 -17.74 -3.83 -19.90
CA GLU A 111 -17.87 -4.05 -21.35
C GLU A 111 -16.49 -4.10 -22.04
N LEU A 112 -15.55 -3.22 -21.65
CA LEU A 112 -14.18 -3.23 -22.15
C LEU A 112 -13.41 -4.50 -21.80
N ALA A 113 -13.77 -5.14 -20.69
CA ALA A 113 -13.15 -6.37 -20.20
C ALA A 113 -13.83 -7.63 -20.73
N ASP A 114 -14.83 -7.52 -21.61
CA ASP A 114 -15.54 -8.68 -22.14
C ASP A 114 -14.59 -9.73 -22.71
N LYS A 115 -14.82 -11.01 -22.33
CA LYS A 115 -13.97 -12.19 -22.59
C LYS A 115 -12.56 -12.13 -22.00
N GLY A 116 -12.21 -11.02 -21.34
CA GLY A 116 -10.93 -10.78 -20.72
C GLY A 116 -10.96 -10.87 -19.20
N THR A 117 -10.11 -10.05 -18.58
CA THR A 117 -9.97 -9.95 -17.11
C THR A 117 -10.17 -8.51 -16.68
N LEU A 118 -11.06 -8.30 -15.72
CA LEU A 118 -11.21 -7.03 -14.99
C LEU A 118 -10.46 -7.10 -13.66
N PHE A 119 -9.52 -6.19 -13.46
CA PHE A 119 -8.82 -6.01 -12.20
C PHE A 119 -9.37 -4.79 -11.48
N LEU A 120 -10.01 -5.03 -10.32
CA LEU A 120 -10.51 -4.00 -9.42
C LEU A 120 -9.55 -3.83 -8.25
N ASP A 121 -8.75 -2.76 -8.29
CA ASP A 121 -7.87 -2.40 -7.18
C ASP A 121 -8.63 -1.58 -6.14
N GLU A 122 -8.29 -1.80 -4.87
CA GLU A 122 -8.93 -1.21 -3.69
C GLU A 122 -10.46 -1.41 -3.67
N ILE A 123 -10.89 -2.67 -3.84
CA ILE A 123 -12.30 -3.07 -3.84
C ILE A 123 -13.03 -2.69 -2.53
N GLY A 124 -12.30 -2.57 -1.42
CA GLY A 124 -12.84 -2.12 -0.13
C GLY A 124 -13.30 -0.65 -0.12
N ASP A 125 -12.95 0.14 -1.14
CA ASP A 125 -13.36 1.54 -1.26
C ASP A 125 -14.63 1.73 -2.11
N ILE A 126 -15.22 0.64 -2.63
CA ILE A 126 -16.48 0.73 -3.37
C ILE A 126 -17.63 1.14 -2.44
N PRO A 127 -18.37 2.21 -2.77
CA PRO A 127 -19.52 2.67 -1.99
C PRO A 127 -20.57 1.58 -1.80
N LEU A 128 -21.20 1.56 -0.63
CA LEU A 128 -22.22 0.57 -0.29
C LEU A 128 -23.38 0.55 -1.32
N ALA A 129 -23.72 1.71 -1.90
CA ALA A 129 -24.75 1.83 -2.93
C ALA A 129 -24.42 1.12 -4.25
N LEU A 130 -23.12 0.94 -4.58
CA LEU A 130 -22.70 0.26 -5.81
C LEU A 130 -22.48 -1.24 -5.63
N GLN A 131 -22.33 -1.70 -4.41
CA GLN A 131 -22.05 -3.11 -4.12
C GLN A 131 -23.15 -4.07 -4.64
N PRO A 132 -24.47 -3.75 -4.57
CA PRO A 132 -25.51 -4.59 -5.17
C PRO A 132 -25.40 -4.70 -6.71
N LYS A 133 -25.04 -3.60 -7.39
CA LYS A 133 -24.86 -3.62 -8.86
C LYS A 133 -23.67 -4.49 -9.24
N LEU A 134 -22.56 -4.35 -8.51
CA LEU A 134 -21.38 -5.21 -8.70
C LEU A 134 -21.73 -6.68 -8.46
N LEU A 135 -22.47 -6.99 -7.40
CA LEU A 135 -22.91 -8.37 -7.10
C LEU A 135 -23.73 -8.96 -8.24
N ARG A 136 -24.67 -8.19 -8.82
CA ARG A 136 -25.50 -8.62 -9.96
C ARG A 136 -24.63 -9.02 -11.14
N VAL A 137 -23.63 -8.21 -11.50
CA VAL A 137 -22.72 -8.56 -12.60
C VAL A 137 -21.93 -9.82 -12.31
N LEU A 138 -21.49 -10.02 -11.08
CA LEU A 138 -20.72 -11.21 -10.68
C LEU A 138 -21.56 -12.50 -10.65
N GLN A 139 -22.87 -12.38 -10.45
CA GLN A 139 -23.79 -13.54 -10.38
C GLN A 139 -24.42 -13.86 -11.73
N GLU A 140 -24.91 -12.82 -12.41
CA GLU A 140 -25.74 -12.93 -13.62
C GLU A 140 -24.94 -12.70 -14.92
N GLN A 141 -23.73 -12.12 -14.78
CA GLN A 141 -22.91 -11.66 -15.93
C GLN A 141 -23.64 -10.64 -16.81
N GLU A 142 -24.50 -9.85 -16.16
CA GLU A 142 -25.33 -8.84 -16.82
C GLU A 142 -25.30 -7.52 -16.05
N PHE A 143 -25.41 -6.41 -16.76
CA PHE A 143 -25.56 -5.08 -16.18
C PHE A 143 -26.32 -4.15 -17.12
N GLU A 144 -26.74 -3.01 -16.59
CA GLU A 144 -27.39 -1.93 -17.33
C GLU A 144 -26.53 -0.66 -17.18
N PRO A 145 -26.12 0.00 -18.31
CA PRO A 145 -25.46 1.29 -18.26
C PRO A 145 -26.36 2.35 -17.61
N LEU A 146 -25.77 3.41 -17.04
CA LEU A 146 -26.55 4.51 -16.47
C LEU A 146 -27.39 5.19 -17.55
N GLY A 147 -28.67 5.42 -17.25
CA GLY A 147 -29.63 6.02 -18.16
C GLY A 147 -30.14 5.07 -19.24
N SER A 148 -29.80 3.79 -19.21
CA SER A 148 -30.27 2.75 -20.12
C SER A 148 -31.11 1.70 -19.37
N THR A 149 -32.10 1.15 -20.05
CA THR A 149 -32.85 -0.04 -19.59
C THR A 149 -32.42 -1.29 -20.35
N ARG A 150 -31.43 -1.16 -21.22
CA ARG A 150 -30.91 -2.29 -22.01
C ARG A 150 -29.91 -3.07 -21.19
N THR A 151 -30.15 -4.35 -21.00
CA THR A 151 -29.26 -5.27 -20.34
C THR A 151 -28.12 -5.68 -21.29
N HIS A 152 -26.87 -5.52 -20.83
CA HIS A 152 -25.66 -5.97 -21.50
C HIS A 152 -25.15 -7.23 -20.81
N ARG A 153 -24.84 -8.26 -21.61
CA ARG A 153 -24.20 -9.50 -21.14
C ARG A 153 -22.71 -9.41 -21.37
N VAL A 154 -21.94 -9.86 -20.39
CA VAL A 154 -20.47 -9.88 -20.45
C VAL A 154 -19.93 -11.16 -19.83
N ASP A 155 -18.85 -11.66 -20.39
CA ASP A 155 -18.09 -12.79 -19.85
C ASP A 155 -16.72 -12.28 -19.35
N VAL A 156 -16.67 -11.87 -18.06
CA VAL A 156 -15.50 -11.24 -17.47
C VAL A 156 -14.99 -12.06 -16.30
N ARG A 157 -13.70 -12.40 -16.34
CA ARG A 157 -13.00 -12.90 -15.16
C ARG A 157 -12.67 -11.75 -14.23
N LEU A 158 -13.05 -11.84 -12.94
CA LEU A 158 -12.73 -10.81 -11.96
C LEU A 158 -11.51 -11.19 -11.12
N VAL A 159 -10.58 -10.25 -10.99
CA VAL A 159 -9.52 -10.24 -9.97
C VAL A 159 -9.70 -8.96 -9.15
N ALA A 160 -9.86 -9.07 -7.84
CA ALA A 160 -10.04 -7.94 -6.93
C ALA A 160 -8.84 -7.83 -5.98
N ALA A 161 -8.47 -6.61 -5.59
CA ALA A 161 -7.42 -6.38 -4.61
C ALA A 161 -7.86 -5.37 -3.56
N THR A 162 -7.35 -5.50 -2.33
CA THR A 162 -7.57 -4.55 -1.25
C THR A 162 -6.47 -4.64 -0.19
N HIS A 163 -6.20 -3.50 0.46
CA HIS A 163 -5.42 -3.46 1.69
C HIS A 163 -6.31 -3.44 2.95
N ARG A 164 -7.63 -3.23 2.78
CA ARG A 164 -8.58 -3.14 3.90
C ARG A 164 -8.96 -4.52 4.44
N ASN A 165 -9.24 -4.58 5.73
CA ASN A 165 -9.79 -5.75 6.40
C ASN A 165 -11.29 -5.87 6.12
N LEU A 166 -11.66 -6.58 5.04
CA LEU A 166 -13.07 -6.77 4.66
C LEU A 166 -13.91 -7.43 5.76
N PRO A 167 -13.44 -8.46 6.50
CA PRO A 167 -14.15 -9.00 7.65
C PRO A 167 -14.53 -7.97 8.72
N GLU A 168 -13.68 -6.99 9.01
CA GLU A 168 -14.03 -5.90 9.92
C GLU A 168 -15.05 -4.94 9.32
N MET A 169 -14.93 -4.63 8.03
CA MET A 169 -15.91 -3.80 7.32
C MET A 169 -17.29 -4.44 7.28
N LEU A 170 -17.38 -5.77 7.19
CA LEU A 170 -18.64 -6.51 7.32
C LEU A 170 -19.30 -6.27 8.68
N LYS A 171 -18.52 -6.34 9.76
CA LYS A 171 -19.04 -6.09 11.13
C LYS A 171 -19.55 -4.67 11.33
N ARG A 172 -18.93 -3.69 10.63
CA ARG A 172 -19.33 -2.28 10.67
C ARG A 172 -20.46 -1.93 9.69
N GLY A 173 -20.91 -2.87 8.85
CA GLY A 173 -21.91 -2.63 7.82
C GLY A 173 -21.42 -1.77 6.66
N GLU A 174 -20.10 -1.61 6.49
CA GLU A 174 -19.46 -0.85 5.40
C GLU A 174 -19.29 -1.67 4.13
N PHE A 175 -19.40 -3.00 4.24
CA PHE A 175 -19.32 -3.93 3.13
C PHE A 175 -20.39 -5.01 3.25
N ARG A 176 -21.01 -5.43 2.13
CA ARG A 176 -22.07 -6.43 2.14
C ARG A 176 -21.51 -7.85 2.22
N SER A 177 -22.15 -8.70 3.00
CA SER A 177 -21.72 -10.08 3.18
C SER A 177 -21.87 -10.92 1.91
N ASP A 178 -22.95 -10.71 1.14
CA ASP A 178 -23.18 -11.43 -0.11
C ASP A 178 -22.09 -11.15 -1.17
N LEU A 179 -21.68 -9.89 -1.31
CA LEU A 179 -20.58 -9.50 -2.18
C LEU A 179 -19.25 -10.07 -1.69
N TYR A 180 -18.98 -10.01 -0.38
CA TYR A 180 -17.75 -10.58 0.18
C TYR A 180 -17.58 -12.06 -0.18
N TYR A 181 -18.61 -12.89 0.06
CA TYR A 181 -18.53 -14.31 -0.27
C TYR A 181 -18.38 -14.58 -1.77
N ARG A 182 -18.92 -13.72 -2.63
CA ARG A 182 -18.74 -13.83 -4.07
C ARG A 182 -17.35 -13.43 -4.55
N LEU A 183 -16.70 -12.49 -3.87
CA LEU A 183 -15.32 -12.08 -4.13
C LEU A 183 -14.29 -13.04 -3.54
N ASN A 184 -14.53 -13.54 -2.34
CA ASN A 184 -13.61 -14.35 -1.56
C ASN A 184 -13.70 -15.86 -1.92
N VAL A 185 -13.70 -16.17 -3.23
CA VAL A 185 -13.70 -17.56 -3.71
C VAL A 185 -12.29 -18.14 -3.61
N PHE A 186 -11.31 -17.41 -4.07
CA PHE A 186 -9.91 -17.81 -3.95
C PHE A 186 -9.09 -16.62 -3.37
N PRO A 187 -8.85 -16.62 -2.04
CA PRO A 187 -8.04 -15.59 -1.42
C PRO A 187 -6.54 -15.83 -1.67
N VAL A 188 -5.82 -14.75 -1.99
CA VAL A 188 -4.36 -14.73 -2.09
C VAL A 188 -3.85 -13.63 -1.16
N LEU A 189 -3.08 -14.01 -0.14
CA LEU A 189 -2.52 -13.06 0.83
C LEU A 189 -1.07 -12.74 0.49
N LEU A 190 -0.79 -11.49 0.10
CA LEU A 190 0.56 -11.02 -0.16
C LEU A 190 1.27 -10.65 1.15
N PRO A 191 2.43 -11.27 1.42
CA PRO A 191 3.22 -10.92 2.59
C PRO A 191 3.80 -9.51 2.47
N PRO A 192 3.84 -8.73 3.56
CA PRO A 192 4.55 -7.46 3.60
C PRO A 192 6.06 -7.68 3.44
N LEU A 193 6.78 -6.65 2.98
CA LEU A 193 8.22 -6.77 2.68
C LEU A 193 9.06 -7.18 3.90
N ARG A 194 8.69 -6.73 5.09
CA ARG A 194 9.33 -7.14 6.36
C ARG A 194 9.26 -8.65 6.66
N SER A 195 8.32 -9.38 6.06
CA SER A 195 8.18 -10.84 6.19
C SER A 195 8.92 -11.61 5.10
N ARG A 196 9.52 -10.90 4.12
CA ARG A 196 10.31 -11.48 3.03
C ARG A 196 11.60 -10.68 2.82
N ARG A 197 12.35 -10.47 3.90
CA ARG A 197 13.58 -9.66 3.90
C ARG A 197 14.66 -10.19 2.95
N GLU A 198 14.62 -11.48 2.67
CA GLU A 198 15.52 -12.16 1.74
C GLU A 198 15.37 -11.64 0.29
N ASP A 199 14.21 -11.08 -0.06
CA ASP A 199 13.98 -10.50 -1.39
C ASP A 199 14.56 -9.09 -1.52
N ILE A 200 14.86 -8.40 -0.40
CA ILE A 200 15.29 -6.98 -0.42
C ILE A 200 16.54 -6.76 -1.24
N PRO A 201 17.63 -7.56 -1.10
CA PRO A 201 18.84 -7.36 -1.90
C PRO A 201 18.57 -7.46 -3.41
N ALA A 202 17.76 -8.44 -3.84
CA ALA A 202 17.39 -8.60 -5.23
C ALA A 202 16.56 -7.43 -5.76
N LEU A 203 15.60 -6.94 -4.95
CA LEU A 203 14.77 -5.77 -5.28
C LEU A 203 15.62 -4.50 -5.38
N VAL A 204 16.55 -4.28 -4.45
CA VAL A 204 17.46 -3.13 -4.48
C VAL A 204 18.29 -3.14 -5.76
N THR A 205 18.95 -4.26 -6.07
CA THR A 205 19.74 -4.41 -7.30
C THR A 205 18.89 -4.14 -8.54
N HIS A 206 17.71 -4.72 -8.61
CA HIS A 206 16.77 -4.51 -9.71
C HIS A 206 16.38 -3.03 -9.91
N PHE A 207 16.06 -2.32 -8.83
CA PHE A 207 15.70 -0.90 -8.92
C PHE A 207 16.90 -0.01 -9.25
N VAL A 208 18.08 -0.31 -8.70
CA VAL A 208 19.33 0.40 -9.04
C VAL A 208 19.63 0.28 -10.53
N GLU A 209 19.49 -0.92 -11.10
CA GLU A 209 19.67 -1.11 -12.54
C GLU A 209 18.64 -0.33 -13.38
N ILE A 210 17.36 -0.38 -13.01
CA ILE A 210 16.30 0.35 -13.74
C ILE A 210 16.57 1.84 -13.72
N PHE A 211 16.81 2.42 -12.53
CA PHE A 211 17.01 3.85 -12.40
C PHE A 211 18.36 4.31 -12.95
N GLY A 212 19.42 3.52 -12.76
CA GLY A 212 20.73 3.78 -13.37
C GLY A 212 20.62 3.89 -14.90
N ARG A 213 20.01 2.88 -15.55
CA ARG A 213 19.77 2.90 -17.01
C ARG A 213 18.93 4.11 -17.45
N ARG A 214 17.86 4.43 -16.70
CA ARG A 214 16.96 5.55 -17.03
C ARG A 214 17.66 6.92 -16.93
N MET A 215 18.60 7.06 -16.01
CA MET A 215 19.34 8.30 -15.75
C MET A 215 20.69 8.37 -16.46
N GLY A 216 21.07 7.31 -17.18
CA GLY A 216 22.40 7.22 -17.81
C GLY A 216 23.56 7.17 -16.79
N LYS A 217 23.28 6.73 -15.55
CA LYS A 217 24.24 6.58 -14.48
C LYS A 217 24.62 5.11 -14.32
N GLN A 218 25.91 4.84 -14.14
CA GLN A 218 26.41 3.52 -13.76
C GLN A 218 26.59 3.49 -12.24
N ILE A 219 25.68 2.83 -11.52
CA ILE A 219 25.76 2.63 -10.08
C ILE A 219 26.23 1.20 -9.89
N GLU A 220 27.53 1.04 -9.58
CA GLU A 220 28.18 -0.27 -9.51
C GLU A 220 28.34 -0.78 -8.08
N HIS A 221 28.31 0.14 -7.10
CA HIS A 221 28.60 -0.22 -5.72
C HIS A 221 27.51 0.19 -4.75
N ILE A 222 27.08 -0.79 -3.95
CA ILE A 222 26.22 -0.61 -2.78
C ILE A 222 27.02 -1.12 -1.59
N SER A 223 27.30 -0.27 -0.59
CA SER A 223 28.05 -0.71 0.57
C SER A 223 27.32 -1.79 1.37
N GLU A 224 28.06 -2.71 1.98
CA GLU A 224 27.48 -3.76 2.84
C GLU A 224 26.65 -3.16 4.00
N GLU A 225 27.11 -2.04 4.56
CA GLU A 225 26.39 -1.30 5.60
C GLU A 225 25.04 -0.80 5.10
N THR A 226 25.01 -0.23 3.90
CA THR A 226 23.75 0.24 3.28
C THR A 226 22.82 -0.94 3.02
N MET A 227 23.31 -2.04 2.49
CA MET A 227 22.50 -3.24 2.22
C MET A 227 21.96 -3.84 3.52
N ALA A 228 22.77 -3.94 4.57
CA ALA A 228 22.34 -4.42 5.88
C ALA A 228 21.27 -3.51 6.51
N ALA A 229 21.43 -2.19 6.41
CA ALA A 229 20.45 -1.21 6.87
C ALA A 229 19.13 -1.36 6.12
N LEU A 230 19.15 -1.45 4.79
CA LEU A 230 17.96 -1.66 3.94
C LEU A 230 17.24 -2.97 4.29
N THR A 231 17.98 -4.05 4.54
CA THR A 231 17.42 -5.37 4.88
C THR A 231 16.76 -5.38 6.26
N SER A 232 17.27 -4.60 7.22
CA SER A 232 16.73 -4.52 8.58
C SER A 232 15.55 -3.58 8.72
N TYR A 233 15.37 -2.61 7.82
CA TYR A 233 14.32 -1.60 7.88
C TYR A 233 12.92 -2.22 7.79
N PRO A 234 11.91 -1.71 8.52
CA PRO A 234 10.57 -2.32 8.61
C PRO A 234 9.68 -2.14 7.38
N TRP A 235 9.99 -1.22 6.48
CA TRP A 235 9.28 -0.96 5.22
C TRP A 235 7.75 -0.79 5.36
N PRO A 236 7.25 0.21 6.08
CA PRO A 236 5.80 0.42 6.23
C PRO A 236 5.09 0.64 4.88
N GLY A 237 5.74 1.26 3.90
CA GLY A 237 5.26 1.43 2.53
C GLY A 237 5.65 0.31 1.57
N ASN A 238 6.24 -0.79 2.08
CA ASN A 238 6.62 -1.98 1.33
C ASN A 238 7.51 -1.68 0.10
N ILE A 239 7.29 -2.36 -1.03
CA ILE A 239 8.11 -2.22 -2.25
C ILE A 239 7.99 -0.81 -2.84
N ARG A 240 6.83 -0.14 -2.69
CA ARG A 240 6.65 1.23 -3.22
C ARG A 240 7.56 2.23 -2.48
N GLU A 241 7.70 2.09 -1.19
CA GLU A 241 8.62 2.91 -0.38
C GLU A 241 10.07 2.60 -0.76
N LEU A 242 10.45 1.31 -0.83
CA LEU A 242 11.78 0.89 -1.27
C LEU A 242 12.13 1.49 -2.63
N GLN A 243 11.24 1.36 -3.61
CA GLN A 243 11.42 1.90 -4.95
C GLN A 243 11.67 3.42 -4.93
N ASN A 244 10.85 4.18 -4.19
CA ASN A 244 10.98 5.64 -4.10
C ASN A 244 12.31 6.06 -3.44
N LEU A 245 12.72 5.33 -2.39
CA LEU A 245 13.99 5.62 -1.71
C LEU A 245 15.21 5.30 -2.59
N ILE A 246 15.18 4.17 -3.31
CA ILE A 246 16.24 3.83 -4.26
C ILE A 246 16.27 4.82 -5.45
N GLU A 247 15.13 5.24 -5.97
CA GLU A 247 15.07 6.27 -7.03
C GLU A 247 15.73 7.57 -6.57
N ARG A 248 15.40 8.03 -5.35
CA ARG A 248 16.02 9.23 -4.74
C ARG A 248 17.53 9.06 -4.57
N ALA A 249 17.98 7.91 -4.06
CA ALA A 249 19.40 7.61 -3.90
C ALA A 249 20.13 7.59 -5.24
N ALA A 250 19.53 7.01 -6.28
CA ALA A 250 20.11 7.00 -7.62
C ALA A 250 20.23 8.42 -8.22
N ILE A 251 19.28 9.32 -7.94
CA ILE A 251 19.40 10.74 -8.34
C ILE A 251 20.60 11.39 -7.65
N LEU A 252 20.78 11.13 -6.35
CA LEU A 252 21.84 11.71 -5.52
C LEU A 252 23.19 10.99 -5.63
N SER A 253 23.22 9.85 -6.33
CA SER A 253 24.44 9.07 -6.53
C SER A 253 25.42 9.87 -7.38
N ASP A 254 26.63 10.07 -6.84
CA ASP A 254 27.81 10.53 -7.52
C ASP A 254 28.84 9.38 -7.51
N ASP A 255 29.79 9.35 -8.44
CA ASP A 255 30.91 8.41 -8.49
C ASP A 255 30.54 6.91 -8.51
N GLY A 256 29.35 6.56 -8.98
CA GLY A 256 28.92 5.15 -9.13
C GLY A 256 28.59 4.42 -7.81
N VAL A 257 28.49 5.15 -6.69
CA VAL A 257 28.14 4.60 -5.37
C VAL A 257 26.71 5.00 -5.00
N LEU A 258 25.89 4.02 -4.54
CA LEU A 258 24.57 4.31 -4.01
C LEU A 258 24.68 4.85 -2.58
N PRO A 259 24.29 6.09 -2.29
CA PRO A 259 24.26 6.60 -0.92
C PRO A 259 23.15 5.88 -0.13
N ASN A 260 23.31 5.79 1.21
CA ASN A 260 22.28 5.21 2.05
C ASN A 260 20.96 6.03 1.96
N PRO A 261 19.87 5.44 1.44
CA PRO A 261 18.62 6.18 1.21
C PRO A 261 17.74 6.29 2.45
N LEU A 262 18.05 5.58 3.53
CA LEU A 262 17.21 5.56 4.71
C LEU A 262 17.20 6.92 5.41
N PRO A 263 16.08 7.35 5.99
CA PRO A 263 16.02 8.56 6.77
C PRO A 263 17.00 8.46 7.95
N THR A 264 17.84 9.49 8.12
CA THR A 264 18.64 9.64 9.33
C THR A 264 17.72 9.87 10.53
N ALA A 265 18.10 9.40 11.72
CA ALA A 265 17.29 9.49 12.95
C ALA A 265 16.68 10.89 13.21
N ALA A 266 17.30 11.95 12.70
CA ALA A 266 16.77 13.32 12.74
C ALA A 266 15.51 13.54 11.86
N MET A 267 15.20 12.63 10.91
CA MET A 267 13.98 12.67 10.07
C MET A 267 12.89 11.71 10.57
N GLU A 268 13.21 10.74 11.41
CA GLU A 268 12.23 9.79 11.95
C GLU A 268 11.23 10.48 12.88
N ASP A 269 11.62 11.54 13.57
CA ASP A 269 10.72 12.32 14.44
C ASP A 269 9.61 13.06 13.68
N VAL A 270 9.73 13.19 12.34
CA VAL A 270 8.71 13.84 11.50
C VAL A 270 7.73 12.84 10.88
N ILE A 271 8.13 11.56 10.74
CA ILE A 271 7.34 10.54 10.03
C ILE A 271 6.57 9.62 11.01
N THR A 272 6.99 9.53 12.26
CA THR A 272 6.35 8.69 13.29
C THR A 272 5.25 9.41 14.08
N ALA A 273 4.49 10.30 13.47
CA ALA A 273 3.16 10.60 14.01
C ALA A 273 2.31 9.33 13.81
N PRO A 274 1.89 8.63 14.88
CA PRO A 274 1.09 7.42 14.74
C PRO A 274 -0.18 7.77 13.97
N ALA A 275 -0.43 7.01 12.90
CA ALA A 275 -1.64 7.12 12.12
C ALA A 275 -2.85 6.89 13.05
N GLY A 276 -3.55 7.96 13.41
CA GLY A 276 -4.66 7.94 14.37
C GLY A 276 -4.59 9.00 15.46
N THR A 277 -3.47 9.73 15.59
CA THR A 277 -3.39 10.85 16.55
C THR A 277 -4.22 12.02 16.06
N THR A 278 -5.16 12.47 16.88
CA THR A 278 -5.90 13.70 16.60
C THR A 278 -4.94 14.88 16.56
N LEU A 279 -5.27 15.94 15.81
CA LEU A 279 -4.48 17.20 15.79
C LEU A 279 -4.16 17.69 17.20
N ARG A 280 -5.05 17.42 18.16
CA ARG A 280 -4.92 17.78 19.58
C ARG A 280 -3.83 16.97 20.29
N GLU A 281 -3.68 15.70 19.96
CA GLU A 281 -2.64 14.81 20.56
C GLU A 281 -1.27 15.14 19.97
N SER A 282 -1.18 15.38 18.66
CA SER A 282 0.06 15.83 18.03
C SER A 282 0.53 17.19 18.57
N GLU A 283 -0.40 18.14 18.77
CA GLU A 283 -0.11 19.44 19.38
C GLU A 283 0.39 19.27 20.83
N ARG A 284 -0.21 18.35 21.60
CA ARG A 284 0.21 18.04 22.98
C ARG A 284 1.62 17.47 23.04
N THR A 285 1.95 16.51 22.18
CA THR A 285 3.28 15.87 22.13
C THR A 285 4.37 16.87 21.76
N LEU A 286 4.13 17.72 20.75
CA LEU A 286 5.06 18.77 20.36
C LEU A 286 5.33 19.77 21.48
N ILE A 287 4.28 20.18 22.22
CA ILE A 287 4.43 21.12 23.33
C ILE A 287 5.20 20.48 24.49
N LEU A 288 4.90 19.21 24.81
CA LEU A 288 5.61 18.48 25.89
C LEU A 288 7.09 18.33 25.57
N HIS A 289 7.44 17.88 24.38
CA HIS A 289 8.82 17.73 23.93
C HIS A 289 9.59 19.07 24.00
N ALA A 290 9.00 20.15 23.53
CA ALA A 290 9.63 21.46 23.60
C ALA A 290 9.82 21.96 25.05
N LEU A 291 8.90 21.61 25.96
CA LEU A 291 9.02 21.96 27.40
C LEU A 291 10.10 21.14 28.12
N GLU A 292 10.22 19.86 27.81
CA GLU A 292 11.24 18.96 28.36
C GLU A 292 12.64 19.38 27.94
N GLU A 293 12.86 19.67 26.65
CA GLU A 293 14.16 20.11 26.15
C GLU A 293 14.66 21.42 26.77
N VAL A 294 13.77 22.36 27.12
CA VAL A 294 14.14 23.63 27.75
C VAL A 294 13.94 23.63 29.27
N GLY A 295 13.80 22.44 29.92
CA GLY A 295 13.64 22.32 31.36
C GLY A 295 12.40 23.03 31.92
N TRP A 296 11.28 23.04 31.17
CA TRP A 296 10.00 23.68 31.55
C TRP A 296 10.05 25.20 31.65
N VAL A 297 11.01 25.85 30.99
CA VAL A 297 11.07 27.33 30.86
C VAL A 297 10.14 27.75 29.75
N ILE A 298 9.01 28.41 30.05
CA ILE A 298 7.97 28.78 29.09
C ILE A 298 8.38 30.02 28.28
N GLY A 299 8.98 31.03 28.90
CA GLY A 299 9.27 32.35 28.28
C GLY A 299 10.75 32.66 28.15
N GLY A 300 11.10 33.73 27.46
CA GLY A 300 12.47 34.17 27.17
C GLY A 300 13.02 33.63 25.84
N PRO A 301 14.19 34.15 25.41
CA PRO A 301 14.76 33.83 24.07
C PRO A 301 15.17 32.36 23.92
N LYS A 302 15.34 31.61 25.02
CA LYS A 302 15.64 30.17 25.03
C LYS A 302 14.48 29.33 25.60
N GLY A 303 13.29 29.89 25.77
CA GLY A 303 12.12 29.20 26.32
C GLY A 303 11.32 28.45 25.26
N ALA A 304 10.43 27.54 25.71
CA ALA A 304 9.58 26.71 24.83
C ALA A 304 8.72 27.56 23.86
N ALA A 305 8.26 28.73 24.29
CA ALA A 305 7.48 29.62 23.43
C ALA A 305 8.29 30.12 22.23
N ALA A 306 9.54 30.53 22.44
CA ALA A 306 10.44 30.95 21.36
C ALA A 306 10.78 29.79 20.42
N LYS A 307 11.00 28.60 20.98
CA LYS A 307 11.30 27.39 20.20
C LYS A 307 10.13 26.94 19.31
N LEU A 308 8.91 27.10 19.81
CA LEU A 308 7.67 26.78 19.09
C LEU A 308 7.17 27.92 18.17
N GLY A 309 7.87 29.06 18.11
CA GLY A 309 7.44 30.23 17.35
C GLY A 309 6.13 30.86 17.85
N LEU A 310 5.78 30.68 19.12
CA LEU A 310 4.55 31.12 19.73
C LEU A 310 4.78 32.28 20.73
N ALA A 311 3.78 33.15 20.88
CA ALA A 311 3.78 34.09 22.01
C ALA A 311 3.61 33.32 23.32
N ARG A 312 4.28 33.78 24.39
CA ARG A 312 4.22 33.14 25.73
C ARG A 312 2.78 32.94 26.21
N THR A 313 1.90 33.91 26.01
CA THR A 313 0.49 33.84 26.40
C THR A 313 -0.27 32.77 25.61
N THR A 314 0.02 32.64 24.34
CA THR A 314 -0.57 31.61 23.45
C THR A 314 -0.16 30.22 23.89
N LEU A 315 1.11 30.01 24.25
CA LEU A 315 1.58 28.71 24.73
C LEU A 315 0.93 28.34 26.06
N ILE A 316 0.82 29.28 27.01
CA ILE A 316 0.15 29.04 28.31
C ILE A 316 -1.32 28.66 28.09
N HIS A 317 -2.04 29.34 27.23
CA HIS A 317 -3.45 29.03 26.92
C HIS A 317 -3.60 27.64 26.27
N LYS A 318 -2.68 27.29 25.34
CA LYS A 318 -2.64 25.95 24.73
C LYS A 318 -2.34 24.85 25.76
N MET A 319 -1.38 25.07 26.66
CA MET A 319 -1.06 24.15 27.75
C MET A 319 -2.28 23.90 28.65
N GLN A 320 -3.00 24.96 29.03
CA GLN A 320 -4.23 24.83 29.86
C GLN A 320 -5.32 24.03 29.12
N ARG A 321 -5.55 24.33 27.84
CA ARG A 321 -6.55 23.63 27.02
C ARG A 321 -6.22 22.15 26.80
N LEU A 322 -4.92 21.80 26.76
CA LEU A 322 -4.42 20.45 26.55
C LEU A 322 -4.14 19.68 27.86
N GLY A 323 -4.34 20.31 29.02
CA GLY A 323 -4.11 19.69 30.32
C GLY A 323 -2.63 19.39 30.57
N ILE A 324 -1.71 20.25 30.11
CA ILE A 324 -0.27 20.12 30.32
C ILE A 324 0.15 20.91 31.55
N SER A 325 0.65 20.22 32.60
CA SER A 325 1.20 20.82 33.81
C SER A 325 2.60 20.28 34.06
N ARG A 326 3.44 21.10 34.71
CA ARG A 326 4.78 20.65 35.12
C ARG A 326 4.68 19.48 36.10
N PRO A 327 5.39 18.36 35.87
CA PRO A 327 5.43 17.28 36.85
C PRO A 327 6.00 17.77 38.20
N PRO A 328 5.49 17.28 39.34
CA PRO A 328 6.04 17.64 40.64
C PRO A 328 7.50 17.20 40.69
N LEU A 329 8.37 18.07 41.21
CA LEU A 329 9.77 17.74 41.48
C LEU A 329 9.80 16.56 42.46
N GLN A 330 10.20 15.38 42.02
CA GLN A 330 10.53 14.28 42.91
C GLN A 330 11.69 14.75 43.80
N SER A 331 11.47 14.71 45.13
CA SER A 331 12.46 15.12 46.10
C SER A 331 13.69 14.24 46.00
N TRP A 332 14.87 14.85 45.92
CA TRP A 332 16.19 14.20 45.82
C TRP A 332 16.52 13.30 47.03
N HIS A 333 15.59 13.10 47.99
CA HIS A 333 15.80 12.31 49.19
C HIS A 333 15.71 10.78 48.99
N ASP A 334 15.06 10.30 47.91
CA ASP A 334 14.90 8.85 47.71
C ASP A 334 16.07 8.19 46.96
N VAL A 335 17.02 8.96 46.41
CA VAL A 335 18.18 8.40 45.68
C VAL A 335 19.39 8.18 46.58
N ILE A 336 19.46 8.83 47.79
CA ILE A 336 20.60 8.71 48.72
C ILE A 336 20.39 7.57 49.73
N GLY A 337 19.16 7.05 49.89
CA GLY A 337 18.82 5.99 50.83
C GLY A 337 19.23 4.56 50.46
N MET A 338 19.67 4.34 49.21
CA MET A 338 20.05 2.98 48.70
C MET A 338 21.56 2.71 48.63
N ALA A 339 22.41 3.66 49.03
CA ALA A 339 23.87 3.51 48.95
C ALA A 339 24.57 3.23 50.30
N GLN A 340 23.85 2.91 51.35
CA GLN A 340 24.42 2.54 52.64
C GLN A 340 23.73 1.30 53.23
N GLN A 341 23.95 0.15 52.64
CA GLN A 341 23.86 -1.16 53.30
C GLN A 341 25.05 -2.00 52.83
N GLU A 342 26.17 -1.87 53.53
CA GLU A 342 27.22 -2.89 53.53
C GLU A 342 26.70 -4.16 54.23
N PRO A 343 27.04 -5.36 53.77
CA PRO A 343 26.71 -6.60 54.48
C PRO A 343 27.76 -6.86 55.55
N ASP A 344 27.36 -6.78 56.80
CA ASP A 344 28.10 -7.36 57.95
C ASP A 344 28.14 -8.89 57.77
N SER A 345 29.35 -9.41 57.63
CA SER A 345 29.64 -10.83 57.83
C SER A 345 29.89 -11.11 59.30
N PRO A 346 29.33 -12.15 59.91
CA PRO A 346 29.92 -12.77 61.06
C PRO A 346 30.63 -14.06 60.68
N LEU A 347 31.91 -14.09 61.01
CA LEU A 347 32.68 -15.28 61.34
C LEU A 347 32.04 -16.05 62.49
N GLN A 348 31.69 -17.29 62.32
CA GLN A 348 32.09 -18.49 63.12
C GLN A 348 31.60 -19.75 62.42
#